data_45ce4da96cffb02ae68a97d6ee77d5f1
#
_entry.id   45ce4da96cffb02ae68a97d6ee77d5f1
#
_cell.length_a   1.000
_cell.length_b   1.000
_cell.length_c   1.000
_cell.angle_alpha   90.00
_cell.angle_beta   90.00
_cell.angle_gamma   90.00
#
_symmetry.space_group_name_H-M   'P 1'
#
loop_
_entity.id
_entity.type
_entity.pdbx_description
1 polymer ?
#
loop_
_entity_poly.entity_id
_entity_poly.type
_entity_poly.pdbx_seq_one_letter_code
_entity_poly.pdbx_strand_id
1 'polypeptide(L)'
;MIRPTLLIERLGPLPIINHFIARMGLHDAFARHVPSDARCVVPHARALGVLLRSIIVEREPIYRQQETVNGFAAGMFGIAAEEMEHLGDDRLGRALDHLFDADRAALLTDVVLAVGQAFALKLDEFHNDSTTVSFCGAYRSAWGRKIRGRTAPAIIYGISKDHRPDLKQLLFILTMNADGNIPVAFRCSDGNPSDSRTHIET
;
A
#
# COMPACT_ATOMS: atom_id res chain seq x y z
N MET A 1 24.33 17.53 -40.85
CA MET A 1 24.56 17.97 -39.46
C MET A 1 23.44 17.39 -38.60
N ILE A 2 23.75 16.42 -37.73
CA ILE A 2 22.78 15.90 -36.74
C ILE A 2 22.68 16.95 -35.64
N ARG A 3 21.51 17.56 -35.45
CA ARG A 3 21.29 18.47 -34.34
C ARG A 3 21.09 17.62 -33.08
N PRO A 4 21.85 17.86 -32.02
CA PRO A 4 21.61 17.13 -30.75
C PRO A 4 20.23 17.51 -30.22
N THR A 5 19.44 16.52 -29.83
CA THR A 5 18.16 16.71 -29.15
C THR A 5 18.40 16.54 -27.66
N LEU A 6 18.07 17.56 -26.87
CA LEU A 6 18.13 17.49 -25.43
C LEU A 6 16.79 16.87 -24.92
N LEU A 7 16.88 15.76 -24.23
CA LEU A 7 15.79 15.14 -23.51
C LEU A 7 15.97 15.44 -22.01
N ILE A 8 14.97 16.06 -21.40
CA ILE A 8 14.95 16.32 -19.95
C ILE A 8 13.88 15.44 -19.36
N GLU A 9 14.26 14.60 -18.41
CA GLU A 9 13.37 13.67 -17.75
C GLU A 9 13.37 13.88 -16.23
N ARG A 10 12.21 13.74 -15.61
CA ARG A 10 12.05 13.85 -14.17
C ARG A 10 12.33 12.49 -13.52
N LEU A 11 13.23 12.43 -12.56
CA LEU A 11 13.51 11.24 -11.74
C LEU A 11 12.85 11.32 -10.36
N GLY A 12 12.85 12.52 -9.77
CA GLY A 12 12.40 12.73 -8.39
C GLY A 12 13.11 11.82 -7.39
N PRO A 13 12.45 11.36 -6.32
CA PRO A 13 13.01 10.45 -5.34
C PRO A 13 13.01 8.98 -5.77
N LEU A 14 12.50 8.65 -6.97
CA LEU A 14 12.32 7.27 -7.44
C LEU A 14 13.60 6.42 -7.45
N PRO A 15 14.80 6.92 -7.79
CA PRO A 15 16.01 6.11 -7.71
C PRO A 15 16.28 5.58 -6.28
N ILE A 16 16.06 6.40 -5.26
CA ILE A 16 16.22 6.02 -3.85
C ILE A 16 15.12 5.02 -3.45
N ILE A 17 13.87 5.31 -3.81
CA ILE A 17 12.73 4.42 -3.55
C ILE A 17 12.98 3.04 -4.19
N ASN A 18 13.40 3.01 -5.44
CA ASN A 18 13.70 1.78 -6.17
C ASN A 18 14.82 0.97 -5.53
N HIS A 19 15.87 1.64 -5.03
CA HIS A 19 16.93 0.97 -4.29
C HIS A 19 16.37 0.23 -3.06
N PHE A 20 15.54 0.89 -2.25
CA PHE A 20 14.95 0.26 -1.07
C PHE A 20 13.92 -0.82 -1.42
N ILE A 21 13.07 -0.62 -2.42
CA ILE A 21 12.13 -1.65 -2.92
C ILE A 21 12.88 -2.92 -3.32
N ALA A 22 14.00 -2.77 -4.06
CA ALA A 22 14.83 -3.90 -4.47
C ALA A 22 15.50 -4.57 -3.26
N ARG A 23 16.08 -3.77 -2.35
CA ARG A 23 16.78 -4.28 -1.15
C ARG A 23 15.83 -5.04 -0.21
N MET A 24 14.57 -4.63 -0.12
CA MET A 24 13.54 -5.30 0.68
C MET A 24 12.86 -6.47 -0.05
N GLY A 25 13.18 -6.75 -1.31
CA GLY A 25 12.58 -7.83 -2.09
C GLY A 25 11.07 -7.67 -2.32
N LEU A 26 10.53 -6.43 -2.28
CA LEU A 26 9.08 -6.20 -2.30
C LEU A 26 8.40 -6.67 -3.59
N HIS A 27 9.10 -6.57 -4.74
CA HIS A 27 8.54 -7.06 -6.00
C HIS A 27 8.33 -8.57 -5.98
N ASP A 28 9.30 -9.32 -5.46
CA ASP A 28 9.24 -10.78 -5.38
C ASP A 28 8.18 -11.24 -4.36
N ALA A 29 8.05 -10.51 -3.24
CA ALA A 29 6.99 -10.75 -2.26
C ALA A 29 5.61 -10.56 -2.91
N PHE A 30 5.38 -9.45 -3.62
CA PHE A 30 4.13 -9.26 -4.37
C PHE A 30 3.90 -10.34 -5.43
N ALA A 31 4.92 -10.71 -6.21
CA ALA A 31 4.79 -11.73 -7.25
C ALA A 31 4.42 -13.12 -6.68
N ARG A 32 4.95 -13.46 -5.50
CA ARG A 32 4.68 -14.71 -4.81
C ARG A 32 3.27 -14.78 -4.24
N HIS A 33 2.81 -13.72 -3.57
CA HIS A 33 1.55 -13.72 -2.85
C HIS A 33 0.37 -13.21 -3.68
N VAL A 34 0.63 -12.45 -4.75
CA VAL A 34 -0.39 -11.90 -5.66
C VAL A 34 -0.06 -12.27 -7.10
N PRO A 35 -0.12 -13.58 -7.43
CA PRO A 35 0.25 -14.06 -8.75
C PRO A 35 -0.69 -13.53 -9.83
N SER A 36 -0.17 -13.42 -11.04
CA SER A 36 -0.92 -13.01 -12.23
C SER A 36 -1.04 -14.15 -13.21
N ASP A 37 -2.10 -14.17 -14.02
CA ASP A 37 -2.19 -15.03 -15.20
C ASP A 37 -1.06 -14.66 -16.18
N ALA A 38 -0.50 -15.67 -16.87
CA ALA A 38 0.59 -15.48 -17.84
C ALA A 38 0.22 -14.57 -19.02
N ARG A 39 -1.08 -14.38 -19.30
CA ARG A 39 -1.60 -13.48 -20.35
C ARG A 39 -1.70 -12.03 -19.91
N CYS A 40 -1.38 -11.75 -18.67
CA CYS A 40 -1.50 -10.41 -18.10
C CYS A 40 -0.33 -9.53 -18.55
N VAL A 41 -0.59 -8.51 -19.37
CA VAL A 41 0.45 -7.59 -19.89
C VAL A 41 1.15 -6.87 -18.74
N VAL A 42 0.39 -6.31 -17.80
CA VAL A 42 0.94 -5.70 -16.58
C VAL A 42 0.62 -6.60 -15.38
N PRO A 43 1.57 -7.42 -14.90
CA PRO A 43 1.34 -8.28 -13.73
C PRO A 43 0.89 -7.52 -12.49
N HIS A 44 0.11 -8.19 -11.61
CA HIS A 44 -0.40 -7.57 -10.37
C HIS A 44 0.74 -7.01 -9.50
N ALA A 45 1.85 -7.73 -9.39
CA ALA A 45 3.02 -7.27 -8.64
C ALA A 45 3.59 -5.95 -9.17
N ARG A 46 3.63 -5.77 -10.50
CA ARG A 46 4.06 -4.48 -11.10
C ARG A 46 3.05 -3.38 -10.86
N ALA A 47 1.77 -3.65 -11.06
CA ALA A 47 0.70 -2.69 -10.79
C ALA A 47 0.71 -2.20 -9.33
N LEU A 48 0.87 -3.12 -8.37
CA LEU A 48 1.04 -2.79 -6.96
C LEU A 48 2.34 -2.00 -6.71
N GLY A 49 3.43 -2.35 -7.39
CA GLY A 49 4.68 -1.61 -7.36
C GLY A 49 4.57 -0.18 -7.88
N VAL A 50 3.74 0.07 -8.90
CA VAL A 50 3.41 1.43 -9.37
C VAL A 50 2.65 2.20 -8.30
N LEU A 51 1.59 1.62 -7.73
CA LEU A 51 0.81 2.26 -6.66
C LEU A 51 1.67 2.60 -5.45
N LEU A 52 2.55 1.69 -5.02
CA LEU A 52 3.45 1.93 -3.89
C LEU A 52 4.34 3.16 -4.13
N ARG A 53 4.95 3.26 -5.32
CA ARG A 53 5.78 4.40 -5.69
C ARG A 53 4.97 5.70 -5.75
N SER A 54 3.78 5.66 -6.34
CA SER A 54 2.90 6.81 -6.45
C SER A 54 2.48 7.35 -5.09
N ILE A 55 2.11 6.47 -4.14
CA ILE A 55 1.74 6.88 -2.78
C ILE A 55 2.90 7.65 -2.10
N ILE A 56 4.14 7.25 -2.35
CA ILE A 56 5.32 7.89 -1.75
C ILE A 56 5.64 9.22 -2.44
N VAL A 57 5.47 9.30 -3.77
CA VAL A 57 5.92 10.45 -4.59
C VAL A 57 4.87 11.56 -4.67
N GLU A 58 3.63 11.27 -5.08
CA GLU A 58 2.63 12.28 -5.41
C GLU A 58 1.23 12.03 -4.82
N ARG A 59 0.93 10.83 -4.35
CA ARG A 59 -0.38 10.45 -3.77
C ARG A 59 -1.59 10.75 -4.66
N GLU A 60 -1.39 10.61 -5.98
CA GLU A 60 -2.45 10.86 -6.94
C GLU A 60 -3.54 9.77 -6.92
N PRO A 61 -4.79 10.10 -7.27
CA PRO A 61 -5.87 9.14 -7.37
C PRO A 61 -5.58 8.03 -8.38
N ILE A 62 -6.21 6.87 -8.21
CA ILE A 62 -5.98 5.68 -9.06
C ILE A 62 -6.21 5.98 -10.54
N TYR A 63 -7.23 6.77 -10.88
CA TYR A 63 -7.56 7.11 -12.26
C TYR A 63 -6.57 8.05 -12.95
N ARG A 64 -5.65 8.69 -12.18
CA ARG A 64 -4.57 9.54 -12.70
C ARG A 64 -3.20 8.90 -12.71
N GLN A 65 -3.11 7.62 -12.36
CA GLN A 65 -1.80 6.96 -12.21
C GLN A 65 -1.02 6.91 -13.52
N GLN A 66 -1.69 6.73 -14.66
CA GLN A 66 -1.04 6.76 -15.96
C GLN A 66 -0.42 8.15 -16.26
N GLU A 67 -1.11 9.24 -15.91
CA GLU A 67 -0.57 10.61 -16.06
C GLU A 67 0.64 10.80 -15.15
N THR A 68 0.56 10.35 -13.89
CA THR A 68 1.65 10.42 -12.92
C THR A 68 2.90 9.72 -13.45
N VAL A 69 2.76 8.47 -13.90
CA VAL A 69 3.89 7.68 -14.40
C VAL A 69 4.50 8.32 -15.65
N ASN A 70 3.68 8.84 -16.57
CA ASN A 70 4.13 9.56 -17.78
C ASN A 70 4.91 10.86 -17.47
N GLY A 71 4.74 11.43 -16.30
CA GLY A 71 5.47 12.62 -15.85
C GLY A 71 6.91 12.37 -15.41
N PHE A 72 7.36 11.10 -15.40
CA PHE A 72 8.70 10.71 -14.98
C PHE A 72 9.43 9.94 -16.07
N ALA A 73 10.75 9.80 -15.92
CA ALA A 73 11.57 9.00 -16.80
C ALA A 73 11.07 7.57 -16.93
N ALA A 74 11.13 7.03 -18.15
CA ALA A 74 10.67 5.68 -18.44
C ALA A 74 11.33 4.65 -17.52
N GLY A 75 10.55 3.68 -17.06
CA GLY A 75 11.00 2.60 -16.17
C GLY A 75 11.13 2.97 -14.69
N MET A 76 11.07 4.25 -14.30
CA MET A 76 11.24 4.66 -12.90
C MET A 76 10.15 4.10 -11.97
N PHE A 77 8.95 3.89 -12.47
CA PHE A 77 7.87 3.23 -11.73
C PHE A 77 7.91 1.68 -11.78
N GLY A 78 8.94 1.09 -12.41
CA GLY A 78 9.06 -0.37 -12.54
C GLY A 78 8.14 -0.97 -13.60
N ILE A 79 7.70 -0.15 -14.56
CA ILE A 79 6.88 -0.51 -15.72
C ILE A 79 7.58 -0.03 -16.99
N ALA A 80 7.56 -0.85 -18.04
CA ALA A 80 8.16 -0.49 -19.32
C ALA A 80 7.28 0.49 -20.10
N ALA A 81 7.86 1.24 -21.02
CA ALA A 81 7.12 2.23 -21.80
C ALA A 81 5.95 1.61 -22.58
N GLU A 82 6.14 0.41 -23.12
CA GLU A 82 5.15 -0.34 -23.89
C GLU A 82 3.97 -0.83 -23.02
N GLU A 83 4.18 -0.96 -21.71
CA GLU A 83 3.17 -1.40 -20.75
C GLU A 83 2.29 -0.25 -20.24
N MET A 84 2.70 0.99 -20.48
CA MET A 84 2.06 2.19 -19.95
C MET A 84 0.61 2.35 -20.40
N GLU A 85 0.29 2.02 -21.65
CA GLU A 85 -1.07 2.09 -22.19
C GLU A 85 -2.03 1.11 -21.52
N HIS A 86 -1.49 0.06 -20.88
CA HIS A 86 -2.25 -0.94 -20.14
C HIS A 86 -2.36 -0.64 -18.64
N LEU A 87 -1.80 0.48 -18.18
CA LEU A 87 -1.86 0.94 -16.79
C LEU A 87 -3.07 1.84 -16.56
N GLY A 88 -4.28 1.30 -16.68
CA GLY A 88 -5.52 2.01 -16.34
C GLY A 88 -5.98 1.74 -14.91
N ASP A 89 -6.99 2.49 -14.47
CA ASP A 89 -7.65 2.33 -13.17
C ASP A 89 -8.23 0.91 -12.97
N ASP A 90 -8.81 0.33 -14.00
CA ASP A 90 -9.26 -1.07 -14.03
C ASP A 90 -8.13 -2.06 -13.75
N ARG A 91 -6.93 -1.81 -14.27
CA ARG A 91 -5.78 -2.68 -14.05
C ARG A 91 -5.31 -2.62 -12.60
N LEU A 92 -5.23 -1.41 -12.07
CA LEU A 92 -4.86 -1.15 -10.70
C LEU A 92 -5.92 -1.67 -9.72
N GLY A 93 -7.19 -1.45 -10.04
CA GLY A 93 -8.32 -1.98 -9.26
C GLY A 93 -8.29 -3.51 -9.15
N ARG A 94 -8.04 -4.21 -10.27
CA ARG A 94 -7.88 -5.68 -10.27
C ARG A 94 -6.68 -6.14 -9.44
N ALA A 95 -5.56 -5.43 -9.50
CA ALA A 95 -4.41 -5.76 -8.66
C ALA A 95 -4.72 -5.61 -7.16
N LEU A 96 -5.48 -4.58 -6.77
CA LEU A 96 -5.96 -4.41 -5.40
C LEU A 96 -6.97 -5.49 -4.99
N ASP A 97 -7.86 -5.91 -5.89
CA ASP A 97 -8.78 -7.03 -5.65
C ASP A 97 -8.01 -8.33 -5.36
N HIS A 98 -7.00 -8.64 -6.17
CA HIS A 98 -6.16 -9.80 -5.96
C HIS A 98 -5.34 -9.71 -4.66
N LEU A 99 -4.83 -8.51 -4.32
CA LEU A 99 -4.18 -8.28 -3.02
C LEU A 99 -5.16 -8.46 -1.86
N PHE A 100 -6.42 -8.03 -2.03
CA PHE A 100 -7.45 -8.24 -1.01
C PHE A 100 -7.75 -9.73 -0.79
N ASP A 101 -7.80 -10.54 -1.86
CA ASP A 101 -8.06 -11.98 -1.81
C ASP A 101 -6.85 -12.78 -1.31
N ALA A 102 -5.62 -12.27 -1.50
CA ALA A 102 -4.38 -12.92 -1.09
C ALA A 102 -4.29 -13.16 0.43
N ASP A 103 -3.38 -14.04 0.83
CA ASP A 103 -2.98 -14.16 2.23
C ASP A 103 -2.08 -12.97 2.61
N ARG A 104 -2.72 -11.89 3.05
CA ARG A 104 -2.04 -10.64 3.41
C ARG A 104 -1.19 -10.78 4.66
N ALA A 105 -1.52 -11.72 5.55
CA ALA A 105 -0.71 -12.00 6.75
C ALA A 105 0.61 -12.65 6.35
N ALA A 106 0.57 -13.66 5.47
CA ALA A 106 1.77 -14.29 4.93
C ALA A 106 2.62 -13.29 4.12
N LEU A 107 2.00 -12.46 3.27
CA LEU A 107 2.71 -11.40 2.54
C LEU A 107 3.44 -10.45 3.50
N LEU A 108 2.75 -9.95 4.52
CA LEU A 108 3.35 -9.03 5.50
C LEU A 108 4.49 -9.70 6.26
N THR A 109 4.32 -10.95 6.68
CA THR A 109 5.35 -11.72 7.37
C THR A 109 6.60 -11.86 6.50
N ASP A 110 6.45 -12.24 5.23
CA ASP A 110 7.58 -12.34 4.30
C ASP A 110 8.33 -11.01 4.13
N VAL A 111 7.57 -9.91 4.01
CA VAL A 111 8.15 -8.55 3.89
C VAL A 111 8.90 -8.18 5.17
N VAL A 112 8.32 -8.40 6.36
CA VAL A 112 8.96 -8.10 7.65
C VAL A 112 10.24 -8.90 7.84
N LEU A 113 10.22 -10.18 7.52
CA LEU A 113 11.41 -11.03 7.59
C LEU A 113 12.51 -10.57 6.62
N ALA A 114 12.14 -10.24 5.38
CA ALA A 114 13.08 -9.71 4.39
C ALA A 114 13.71 -8.37 4.84
N VAL A 115 12.90 -7.47 5.39
CA VAL A 115 13.35 -6.18 5.96
C VAL A 115 14.26 -6.43 7.16
N GLY A 116 13.86 -7.31 8.09
CA GLY A 116 14.66 -7.69 9.25
C GLY A 116 16.05 -8.19 8.87
N GLN A 117 16.12 -9.06 7.86
CA GLN A 117 17.40 -9.58 7.34
C GLN A 117 18.21 -8.50 6.59
N ALA A 118 17.56 -7.73 5.69
CA ALA A 118 18.26 -6.73 4.88
C ALA A 118 18.88 -5.60 5.69
N PHE A 119 18.29 -5.28 6.84
CA PHE A 119 18.73 -4.18 7.72
C PHE A 119 19.26 -4.63 9.07
N ALA A 120 19.37 -5.94 9.30
CA ALA A 120 19.86 -6.55 10.55
C ALA A 120 19.07 -6.05 11.79
N LEU A 121 17.74 -5.96 11.67
CA LEU A 121 16.87 -5.45 12.73
C LEU A 121 16.69 -6.49 13.84
N LYS A 122 16.63 -6.02 15.08
CA LYS A 122 16.22 -6.82 16.23
C LYS A 122 14.69 -6.85 16.30
N LEU A 123 14.10 -8.03 16.34
CA LEU A 123 12.65 -8.24 16.41
C LEU A 123 12.26 -8.88 17.75
N ASP A 124 12.77 -8.34 18.85
CA ASP A 124 12.63 -8.85 20.22
C ASP A 124 11.72 -7.97 21.11
N GLU A 125 11.49 -6.71 20.70
CA GLU A 125 10.62 -5.78 21.41
C GLU A 125 9.72 -5.04 20.43
N PHE A 126 8.42 -4.91 20.79
CA PHE A 126 7.41 -4.30 19.94
C PHE A 126 6.58 -3.28 20.69
N HIS A 127 6.22 -2.21 19.99
CA HIS A 127 5.29 -1.18 20.46
C HIS A 127 4.01 -1.25 19.64
N ASN A 128 2.88 -1.23 20.32
CA ASN A 128 1.56 -1.26 19.70
C ASN A 128 0.82 0.04 20.02
N ASP A 129 0.35 0.74 18.99
CA ASP A 129 -0.45 1.95 19.14
C ASP A 129 -1.61 1.95 18.16
N SER A 130 -2.67 2.63 18.55
CA SER A 130 -3.87 2.79 17.74
C SER A 130 -4.06 4.25 17.36
N THR A 131 -4.52 4.49 16.14
CA THR A 131 -4.93 5.80 15.65
C THR A 131 -6.25 5.70 14.90
N THR A 132 -6.96 6.83 14.78
CA THR A 132 -8.18 6.92 13.99
C THR A 132 -7.87 7.47 12.61
N VAL A 133 -8.43 6.85 11.57
CA VAL A 133 -8.41 7.38 10.21
C VAL A 133 -9.79 7.95 9.93
N SER A 134 -9.86 9.27 9.79
CA SER A 134 -11.11 10.00 9.58
C SER A 134 -11.48 10.08 8.10
N PHE A 135 -12.76 9.95 7.79
CA PHE A 135 -13.30 9.93 6.43
C PHE A 135 -14.33 11.03 6.22
N CYS A 136 -14.10 11.86 5.19
CA CYS A 136 -15.06 12.85 4.73
C CYS A 136 -15.96 12.23 3.66
N GLY A 137 -17.26 12.15 3.92
CA GLY A 137 -18.23 11.61 2.96
C GLY A 137 -19.27 10.70 3.59
N ALA A 138 -20.23 10.28 2.79
CA ALA A 138 -21.38 9.50 3.27
C ALA A 138 -21.03 8.05 3.61
N TYR A 139 -20.12 7.42 2.87
CA TYR A 139 -19.69 6.01 3.03
C TYR A 139 -20.83 5.05 3.38
N ARG A 140 -21.98 5.16 2.67
CA ARG A 140 -23.21 4.41 2.98
C ARG A 140 -23.06 2.90 2.82
N SER A 141 -22.14 2.45 1.97
CA SER A 141 -21.85 1.04 1.71
C SER A 141 -20.84 0.41 2.67
N ALA A 142 -20.15 1.21 3.49
CA ALA A 142 -19.06 0.78 4.36
C ALA A 142 -19.54 0.54 5.82
N TRP A 143 -20.45 -0.41 5.99
CA TRP A 143 -21.10 -0.71 7.28
C TRP A 143 -20.79 -2.12 7.80
N GLY A 144 -19.61 -2.68 7.47
CA GLY A 144 -19.19 -3.99 7.99
C GLY A 144 -19.75 -5.19 7.21
N ARG A 145 -20.09 -4.99 5.93
CA ARG A 145 -20.62 -6.09 5.10
C ARG A 145 -19.53 -7.06 4.66
N LYS A 146 -19.94 -8.27 4.30
CA LYS A 146 -19.03 -9.22 3.65
C LYS A 146 -18.74 -8.79 2.22
N ILE A 147 -17.46 -8.68 1.90
CA ILE A 147 -16.93 -8.40 0.57
C ILE A 147 -16.00 -9.55 0.20
N ARG A 148 -16.25 -10.24 -0.91
CA ARG A 148 -15.43 -11.37 -1.39
C ARG A 148 -15.15 -12.41 -0.28
N GLY A 149 -16.16 -12.73 0.52
CA GLY A 149 -16.08 -13.71 1.61
C GLY A 149 -15.45 -13.21 2.92
N ARG A 150 -14.90 -11.99 2.97
CA ARG A 150 -14.28 -11.40 4.16
C ARG A 150 -15.17 -10.29 4.74
N THR A 151 -15.21 -10.15 6.04
CA THR A 151 -15.90 -9.02 6.69
C THR A 151 -15.02 -7.78 6.56
N ALA A 152 -15.54 -6.75 5.89
CA ALA A 152 -14.87 -5.46 5.82
C ALA A 152 -15.16 -4.64 7.08
N PRO A 153 -14.19 -3.89 7.63
CA PRO A 153 -14.45 -2.97 8.73
C PRO A 153 -15.49 -1.92 8.37
N ALA A 154 -16.28 -1.49 9.36
CA ALA A 154 -17.30 -0.48 9.19
C ALA A 154 -16.72 0.93 9.38
N ILE A 155 -16.93 1.81 8.38
CA ILE A 155 -16.60 3.23 8.48
C ILE A 155 -17.78 3.94 9.14
N ILE A 156 -17.69 4.15 10.44
CA ILE A 156 -18.79 4.63 11.30
C ILE A 156 -18.31 5.73 12.24
N TYR A 157 -19.24 6.40 12.87
CA TYR A 157 -18.92 7.38 13.92
C TYR A 157 -18.42 6.67 15.19
N GLY A 158 -17.45 7.29 15.86
CA GLY A 158 -16.85 6.75 17.09
C GLY A 158 -16.13 7.84 17.88
N ILE A 159 -15.39 7.45 18.91
CA ILE A 159 -14.56 8.35 19.69
C ILE A 159 -13.32 8.69 18.85
N SER A 160 -13.28 9.92 18.33
CA SER A 160 -12.15 10.37 17.52
C SER A 160 -11.02 10.87 18.41
N LYS A 161 -9.80 10.38 18.19
CA LYS A 161 -8.58 10.92 18.83
C LYS A 161 -8.28 12.34 18.36
N ASP A 162 -8.75 12.71 17.17
CA ASP A 162 -8.57 14.06 16.58
C ASP A 162 -9.67 15.04 16.98
N HIS A 163 -10.55 14.67 17.94
CA HIS A 163 -11.70 15.48 18.37
C HIS A 163 -12.66 15.88 17.23
N ARG A 164 -12.85 14.97 16.23
CA ARG A 164 -13.75 15.15 15.08
C ARG A 164 -14.92 14.15 15.14
N PRO A 165 -15.86 14.30 16.11
CA PRO A 165 -17.01 13.40 16.23
C PRO A 165 -17.99 13.53 15.06
N ASP A 166 -17.85 14.57 14.24
CA ASP A 166 -18.61 14.84 13.02
C ASP A 166 -18.17 13.98 11.83
N LEU A 167 -17.01 13.30 11.91
CA LEU A 167 -16.49 12.46 10.86
C LEU A 167 -16.65 10.98 11.18
N LYS A 168 -16.89 10.18 10.14
CA LYS A 168 -16.77 8.73 10.23
C LYS A 168 -15.31 8.33 10.27
N GLN A 169 -15.02 7.20 10.89
CA GLN A 169 -13.65 6.75 11.11
C GLN A 169 -13.49 5.23 11.02
N LEU A 170 -12.27 4.79 10.85
CA LEU A 170 -11.77 3.46 11.16
C LEU A 170 -10.73 3.57 12.26
N LEU A 171 -10.63 2.55 13.10
CA LEU A 171 -9.50 2.37 14.00
C LEU A 171 -8.39 1.62 13.26
N PHE A 172 -7.19 2.19 13.24
CA PHE A 172 -5.98 1.60 12.69
C PHE A 172 -5.00 1.33 13.82
N ILE A 173 -4.64 0.07 13.99
CA ILE A 173 -3.71 -0.38 15.02
C ILE A 173 -2.43 -0.77 14.32
N LEU A 174 -1.31 -0.20 14.74
CA LEU A 174 0.00 -0.42 14.18
C LEU A 174 0.94 -1.00 15.24
N THR A 175 1.61 -2.09 14.91
CA THR A 175 2.68 -2.66 15.72
C THR A 175 4.01 -2.37 15.03
N MET A 176 4.94 -1.77 15.77
CA MET A 176 6.28 -1.43 15.30
C MET A 176 7.32 -2.11 16.19
N ASN A 177 8.48 -2.48 15.64
CA ASN A 177 9.58 -2.93 16.45
C ASN A 177 10.28 -1.74 17.13
N ALA A 178 10.93 -1.97 18.28
CA ALA A 178 11.67 -0.94 18.99
C ALA A 178 12.96 -0.53 18.24
N ASP A 179 13.54 -1.44 17.47
CA ASP A 179 14.74 -1.18 16.68
C ASP A 179 14.37 -0.54 15.34
N GLY A 180 14.46 0.78 15.26
CA GLY A 180 14.19 1.58 14.06
C GLY A 180 12.72 1.92 13.81
N ASN A 181 11.78 1.56 14.68
CA ASN A 181 10.35 1.84 14.54
C ASN A 181 9.75 1.34 13.21
N ILE A 182 10.16 0.16 12.79
CA ILE A 182 9.67 -0.44 11.53
C ILE A 182 8.31 -1.10 11.78
N PRO A 183 7.29 -0.82 10.96
CA PRO A 183 6.02 -1.50 11.02
C PRO A 183 6.16 -3.01 10.78
N VAL A 184 5.67 -3.83 11.70
CA VAL A 184 5.73 -5.30 11.62
C VAL A 184 4.35 -5.94 11.51
N ALA A 185 3.32 -5.28 12.00
CA ALA A 185 1.93 -5.72 11.86
C ALA A 185 0.98 -4.52 11.86
N PHE A 186 -0.18 -4.71 11.27
CA PHE A 186 -1.27 -3.74 11.38
C PHE A 186 -2.64 -4.44 11.38
N ARG A 187 -3.61 -3.78 11.98
CA ARG A 187 -5.00 -4.22 11.98
C ARG A 187 -5.92 -3.02 11.79
N CYS A 188 -6.96 -3.19 10.97
CA CYS A 188 -8.05 -2.23 10.86
C CYS A 188 -9.28 -2.79 11.57
N SER A 189 -9.93 -1.97 12.37
CA SER A 189 -11.18 -2.30 13.05
C SER A 189 -12.25 -1.25 12.76
N ASP A 190 -13.49 -1.57 13.09
CA ASP A 190 -14.60 -0.62 13.01
C ASP A 190 -14.27 0.68 13.75
N GLY A 191 -14.93 1.77 13.37
CA GLY A 191 -14.62 3.09 13.93
C GLY A 191 -15.04 3.32 15.39
N ASN A 192 -15.73 2.38 16.05
CA ASN A 192 -16.30 2.59 17.38
C ASN A 192 -15.76 1.72 18.54
N PRO A 193 -14.82 0.77 18.38
CA PRO A 193 -14.31 0.06 19.54
C PRO A 193 -13.53 0.98 20.47
N SER A 194 -13.60 0.73 21.78
CA SER A 194 -12.75 1.40 22.75
C SER A 194 -11.33 0.82 22.70
N ASP A 195 -10.30 1.67 22.85
CA ASP A 195 -8.89 1.30 22.86
C ASP A 195 -8.59 0.11 23.80
N SER A 196 -9.24 0.05 24.97
CA SER A 196 -9.04 -1.01 25.94
C SER A 196 -9.43 -2.41 25.47
N ARG A 197 -10.34 -2.53 24.49
CA ARG A 197 -10.73 -3.83 23.91
C ARG A 197 -9.80 -4.28 22.79
N THR A 198 -9.17 -3.35 22.09
CA THR A 198 -8.34 -3.64 20.92
C THR A 198 -6.92 -4.07 21.29
N HIS A 199 -6.41 -3.65 22.46
CA HIS A 199 -5.07 -4.04 22.94
C HIS A 199 -5.02 -5.43 23.59
N ILE A 200 -6.15 -6.04 23.95
CA ILE A 200 -6.21 -7.35 24.61
C ILE A 200 -6.20 -8.51 23.58
N GLU A 201 -6.57 -8.26 22.33
CA GLU A 201 -6.69 -9.28 21.27
C GLU A 201 -5.48 -9.37 20.33
N THR A 202 -4.39 -8.69 20.64
CA THR A 202 -3.11 -8.73 19.93
C THR A 202 -2.10 -9.54 20.69
#